data_26b0209c7b5752a35c43a697a32ffdd1
#
_entry.id   26b0209c7b5752a35c43a697a32ffdd1
#
_cell.length_a   1.000
_cell.length_b   1.000
_cell.length_c   1.000
_cell.angle_alpha   90.00
_cell.angle_beta   90.00
_cell.angle_gamma   90.00
#
_symmetry.space_group_name_H-M   'P 1'
#
loop_
_entity.id
_entity.type
_entity.pdbx_description
1 polymer ?
#
loop_
_entity_poly.entity_id
_entity_poly.type
_entity_poly.pdbx_seq_one_letter_code
_entity_poly.pdbx_strand_id
1 'polypeptide(L)' 'MLKAINIMWDVDYNDNGYLPSEIIIPEGMTDEEEISDYISDKTGFCHCGFELVEE' A
#
# COMPACT_ATOMS: atom_id res chain seq x y z
N MET A 1 -14.31 -5.95 0.02
CA MET A 1 -13.01 -5.65 -0.61
C MET A 1 -11.98 -5.32 0.45
N LEU A 2 -10.76 -5.71 0.23
CA LEU A 2 -9.67 -5.36 1.15
C LEU A 2 -9.18 -3.94 0.89
N LYS A 3 -8.68 -3.31 1.94
CA LYS A 3 -8.07 -1.99 1.86
C LYS A 3 -6.81 -2.00 2.68
N ALA A 4 -5.72 -1.54 2.09
CA ALA A 4 -4.46 -1.38 2.82
C ALA A 4 -4.47 -0.01 3.49
N ILE A 5 -4.19 0.00 4.79
CA ILE A 5 -4.18 1.24 5.57
C ILE A 5 -2.87 1.36 6.35
N ASN A 6 -2.62 2.53 6.86
CA ASN A 6 -1.40 2.83 7.65
C ASN A 6 -0.14 2.39 6.91
N ILE A 7 -0.10 2.67 5.61
CA ILE A 7 1.04 2.28 4.78
C ILE A 7 2.24 3.13 5.16
N MET A 8 3.33 2.45 5.52
CA MET A 8 4.58 3.11 5.89
C MET A 8 5.53 3.07 4.71
N TRP A 9 5.72 4.21 4.07
CA TRP A 9 6.53 4.29 2.87
C TRP A 9 8.01 4.43 3.21
N ASP A 10 8.86 3.76 2.44
CA ASP A 10 10.31 3.85 2.59
C ASP A 10 10.83 4.93 1.64
N VAL A 11 10.56 6.17 1.99
CA VAL A 11 10.91 7.34 1.18
C VAL A 11 11.48 8.43 2.08
N ASP A 12 12.15 9.40 1.47
CA ASP A 12 12.63 10.57 2.18
C ASP A 12 11.45 11.38 2.71
N TYR A 13 11.71 12.07 3.81
CA TYR A 13 10.69 12.88 4.47
C TYR A 13 9.96 13.84 3.53
N ASN A 14 10.71 14.43 2.57
CA ASN A 14 10.14 15.39 1.64
C ASN A 14 9.19 14.78 0.61
N ASP A 15 9.34 13.49 0.33
CA ASP A 15 8.54 12.81 -0.67
C ASP A 15 7.26 12.21 -0.10
N ASN A 16 7.20 12.09 1.21
CA ASN A 16 6.11 11.38 1.87
C ASN A 16 4.74 12.07 1.72
N GLY A 17 4.74 13.35 1.43
CA GLY A 17 3.49 14.11 1.31
C GLY A 17 2.64 13.76 0.09
N TYR A 18 3.21 13.07 -0.89
CA TYR A 18 2.50 12.72 -2.13
C TYR A 18 1.97 11.29 -2.13
N LEU A 19 2.30 10.50 -1.13
CA LEU A 19 1.94 9.10 -1.12
C LEU A 19 0.69 8.87 -0.29
N PRO A 20 -0.24 8.05 -0.78
CA PRO A 20 -1.45 7.75 -0.03
C PRO A 20 -1.15 6.87 1.16
N SER A 21 -1.83 7.08 2.27
CA SER A 21 -1.73 6.19 3.42
C SER A 21 -2.67 5.01 3.32
N GLU A 22 -3.61 5.04 2.37
CA GLU A 22 -4.61 4.00 2.17
C GLU A 22 -4.78 3.71 0.69
N ILE A 23 -4.90 2.45 0.35
CA ILE A 23 -5.11 2.02 -1.04
C ILE A 23 -6.14 0.89 -1.04
N ILE A 24 -7.14 1.02 -1.89
CA ILE A 24 -8.14 -0.03 -2.07
C ILE A 24 -7.54 -1.15 -2.92
N ILE A 25 -7.68 -2.38 -2.44
CA ILE A 25 -7.08 -3.54 -3.09
C ILE A 25 -8.12 -4.16 -4.04
N PRO A 26 -7.71 -4.56 -5.25
CA PRO A 26 -8.63 -5.18 -6.20
C PRO A 26 -9.28 -6.43 -5.64
N GLU A 27 -10.53 -6.65 -6.01
CA GLU A 27 -11.24 -7.86 -5.62
C GLU A 27 -10.53 -9.09 -6.16
N GLY A 28 -10.39 -10.11 -5.33
CA GLY A 28 -9.70 -11.33 -5.70
C GLY A 28 -8.23 -11.36 -5.33
N MET A 29 -7.64 -10.23 -5.01
CA MET A 29 -6.25 -10.17 -4.56
C MET A 29 -6.23 -10.28 -3.03
N THR A 30 -5.81 -11.43 -2.52
CA THR A 30 -5.83 -11.72 -1.08
C THR A 30 -4.46 -12.06 -0.50
N ASP A 31 -3.46 -12.31 -1.36
CA ASP A 31 -2.12 -12.66 -0.91
C ASP A 31 -1.35 -11.40 -0.56
N GLU A 32 -0.76 -11.37 0.64
CA GLU A 32 0.00 -10.20 1.11
C GLU A 32 1.15 -9.85 0.17
N GLU A 33 1.82 -10.84 -0.41
CA GLU A 33 2.90 -10.58 -1.35
C GLU A 33 2.39 -9.90 -2.62
N GLU A 34 1.27 -10.37 -3.14
CA GLU A 34 0.67 -9.74 -4.31
C GLU A 34 0.20 -8.33 -4.00
N ILE A 35 -0.37 -8.13 -2.82
CA ILE A 35 -0.83 -6.81 -2.39
C ILE A 35 0.36 -5.86 -2.24
N SER A 36 1.44 -6.34 -1.64
CA SER A 36 2.66 -5.55 -1.49
C SER A 36 3.20 -5.12 -2.85
N ASP A 37 3.27 -6.05 -3.79
CA ASP A 37 3.73 -5.74 -5.15
C ASP A 37 2.77 -4.75 -5.83
N TYR A 38 1.48 -4.92 -5.65
CA TYR A 38 0.48 -4.03 -6.22
C TYR A 38 0.66 -2.60 -5.71
N ILE A 39 0.85 -2.45 -4.41
CA ILE A 39 1.05 -1.14 -3.79
C ILE A 39 2.30 -0.47 -4.33
N SER A 40 3.40 -1.21 -4.39
CA SER A 40 4.67 -0.68 -4.90
C SER A 40 4.58 -0.33 -6.38
N ASP A 41 3.94 -1.19 -7.17
CA ASP A 41 3.80 -0.96 -8.60
C ASP A 41 2.90 0.24 -8.91
N LYS A 42 1.84 0.41 -8.13
CA LYS A 42 0.89 1.50 -8.34
C LYS A 42 1.50 2.86 -8.05
N THR A 43 2.39 2.93 -7.08
CA THR A 43 2.99 4.21 -6.67
C THR A 43 4.41 4.40 -7.18
N GLY A 44 5.10 3.31 -7.51
CA GLY A 44 6.51 3.37 -7.89
C GLY A 44 7.46 3.49 -6.70
N PHE A 45 6.95 3.36 -5.48
CA PHE A 45 7.76 3.48 -4.27
C PHE A 45 7.68 2.20 -3.44
N CYS A 46 8.75 1.94 -2.68
CA CYS A 46 8.76 0.84 -1.74
C CYS A 46 8.08 1.24 -0.44
N HIS A 47 7.58 0.27 0.29
CA HIS A 47 6.98 0.51 1.59
C HIS A 47 7.58 -0.44 2.63
N CYS A 48 7.52 -0.04 3.91
CA CYS A 48 8.03 -0.83 5.02
C CYS A 48 6.96 -1.74 5.63
N GLY A 49 5.70 -1.39 5.47
CA GLY A 49 4.62 -2.18 6.01
C GLY A 49 3.27 -1.53 5.78
N PHE A 50 2.22 -2.28 6.04
CA PHE A 50 0.85 -1.81 5.92
C PHE A 50 -0.06 -2.74 6.70
N GLU A 51 -1.31 -2.31 6.92
CA GLU A 51 -2.33 -3.14 7.53
C GLU A 51 -3.45 -3.36 6.51
N LEU A 52 -4.14 -4.49 6.62
CA LEU A 52 -5.27 -4.80 5.76
C LEU A 52 -6.55 -4.80 6.57
N VAL A 53 -7.59 -4.20 6.04
CA VAL A 53 -8.92 -4.22 6.64
C VAL A 53 -9.93 -4.59 5.57
N GLU A 54 -11.02 -5.19 6.00
CA GLU A 54 -12.14 -5.54 5.12
C GLU A 54 -13.14 -4.39 5.13
N GLU A 55 -13.52 -3.96 3.95
CA GLU A 55 -14.56 -2.93 3.81
C GLU A 55 -15.78 -3.42 3.10
#